data_99ebb0e0f71ef99d5be00e5cd61f1e89
#
_entry.id   99ebb0e0f71ef99d5be00e5cd61f1e89
#
_cell.length_a   1.000
_cell.length_b   1.000
_cell.length_c   1.000
_cell.angle_alpha   90.00
_cell.angle_beta   90.00
_cell.angle_gamma   90.00
#
_symmetry.space_group_name_H-M   'P 1'
#
loop_
_entity.id
_entity.type
_entity.pdbx_description
1 polymer ?
#
loop_
_entity_poly.entity_id
_entity_poly.type
_entity_poly.pdbx_seq_one_letter_code
_entity_poly.pdbx_strand_id
1 'polypeptide(L)'
;GQGKSVGLNAILTSLLYSKHPAEVKFVLVDPKKVELTLFNKIERHYLAKLPDTEDAIITDNNKVINTLNSLCIEMDDRYELLKDAMVRNIKEYNVKFKNRKLNPENGHKFLPYIILVVDEFADLIMTAGKEVETPIARLAQLARAVGIHLIIATQRPSVNVITGIIKANFPARIAFRVTSKIDSRTILDGPGADQLIGRGDMLFTQGSSMKRLQCAFVDTPEVDKITEFIGSQKAYPDAHMLPAYEGEESGTGLDIDVSDRDKLFREAAEVIVTAQQGSASLLQRKLKLGYNRAGRIIDQLEAAGIVGPFEGSKARQVLVTDLVALDQLLNEEPK
;
A
#
# COMPACT_ATOMS: atom_id res chain seq x y z
N GLY A 1 28.14 9.86 3.14
CA GLY A 1 26.77 9.89 3.64
C GLY A 1 26.67 10.25 5.10
N GLN A 2 25.60 10.94 5.49
CA GLN A 2 25.43 11.43 6.87
C GLN A 2 24.75 10.40 7.79
N GLY A 3 24.37 9.23 7.27
CA GLY A 3 23.81 8.14 8.08
C GLY A 3 22.44 7.61 7.65
N LYS A 4 21.74 8.21 6.65
CA LYS A 4 20.39 7.77 6.24
C LYS A 4 20.38 6.29 5.81
N SER A 5 21.22 5.90 4.87
CA SER A 5 21.27 4.52 4.35
C SER A 5 21.66 3.51 5.43
N VAL A 6 22.68 3.86 6.23
CA VAL A 6 23.10 3.05 7.38
C VAL A 6 21.99 2.96 8.43
N GLY A 7 21.25 4.05 8.66
CA GLY A 7 20.11 4.07 9.56
C GLY A 7 18.95 3.17 9.09
N LEU A 8 18.64 3.20 7.80
CA LEU A 8 17.65 2.28 7.22
C LEU A 8 18.11 0.81 7.34
N ASN A 9 19.37 0.54 7.03
CA ASN A 9 19.96 -0.78 7.21
C ASN A 9 19.87 -1.25 8.68
N ALA A 10 20.18 -0.38 9.63
CA ALA A 10 20.10 -0.71 11.06
C ALA A 10 18.64 -1.05 11.47
N ILE A 11 17.66 -0.29 11.01
CA ILE A 11 16.24 -0.55 11.31
C ILE A 11 15.80 -1.89 10.69
N LEU A 12 16.05 -2.09 9.39
CA LEU A 12 15.64 -3.31 8.69
C LEU A 12 16.33 -4.55 9.28
N THR A 13 17.63 -4.48 9.50
CA THR A 13 18.41 -5.57 10.11
C THR A 13 17.91 -5.91 11.51
N SER A 14 17.61 -4.91 12.33
CA SER A 14 17.03 -5.09 13.67
C SER A 14 15.72 -5.88 13.63
N LEU A 15 14.87 -5.60 12.64
CA LEU A 15 13.61 -6.31 12.42
C LEU A 15 13.84 -7.74 11.92
N LEU A 16 14.79 -7.96 11.00
CA LEU A 16 15.16 -9.28 10.52
C LEU A 16 15.70 -10.17 11.64
N TYR A 17 16.45 -9.63 12.60
CA TYR A 17 16.94 -10.36 13.77
C TYR A 17 15.85 -10.67 14.80
N SER A 18 14.84 -9.82 14.93
CA SER A 18 13.87 -9.89 16.02
C SER A 18 12.52 -10.47 15.64
N LYS A 19 12.19 -10.58 14.35
CA LYS A 19 10.86 -10.96 13.85
C LYS A 19 10.95 -12.09 12.84
N HIS A 20 10.03 -13.05 12.99
CA HIS A 20 9.88 -14.14 12.03
C HIS A 20 9.20 -13.63 10.73
N PRO A 21 9.50 -14.21 9.55
CA PRO A 21 8.87 -13.83 8.28
C PRO A 21 7.34 -13.91 8.26
N ALA A 22 6.75 -14.77 9.09
CA ALA A 22 5.30 -14.83 9.26
C ALA A 22 4.71 -13.63 10.02
N GLU A 23 5.53 -12.88 10.76
CA GLU A 23 5.09 -11.77 11.60
C GLU A 23 5.25 -10.41 10.94
N VAL A 24 6.23 -10.26 10.04
CA VAL A 24 6.57 -8.98 9.39
C VAL A 24 6.83 -9.18 7.91
N LYS A 25 6.27 -8.28 7.11
CA LYS A 25 6.53 -8.15 5.68
C LYS A 25 6.94 -6.73 5.34
N PHE A 26 7.84 -6.59 4.38
CA PHE A 26 8.31 -5.29 3.89
C PHE A 26 7.82 -5.02 2.48
N VAL A 27 7.37 -3.80 2.24
CA VAL A 27 7.16 -3.24 0.91
C VAL A 27 8.27 -2.23 0.69
N LEU A 28 9.19 -2.50 -0.21
CA LEU A 28 10.38 -1.71 -0.43
C LEU A 28 10.28 -0.88 -1.70
N VAL A 29 10.44 0.43 -1.57
CA VAL A 29 10.41 1.40 -2.67
C VAL A 29 11.76 2.09 -2.76
N ASP A 30 12.49 1.83 -3.85
CA ASP A 30 13.82 2.38 -4.14
C ASP A 30 13.87 2.91 -5.58
N PRO A 31 13.47 4.16 -5.82
CA PRO A 31 13.46 4.74 -7.17
C PRO A 31 14.83 4.76 -7.84
N LYS A 32 15.89 4.78 -7.05
CA LYS A 32 17.28 4.86 -7.54
C LYS A 32 17.95 3.51 -7.79
N LYS A 33 17.34 2.41 -7.35
CA LYS A 33 17.86 1.03 -7.47
C LYS A 33 19.25 0.84 -6.84
N VAL A 34 19.52 1.48 -5.71
CA VAL A 34 20.85 1.48 -5.09
C VAL A 34 20.82 0.93 -3.66
N GLU A 35 19.94 1.46 -2.82
CA GLU A 35 20.04 1.27 -1.37
C GLU A 35 19.39 -0.03 -0.88
N LEU A 36 18.27 -0.44 -1.49
CA LEU A 36 17.47 -1.57 -1.01
C LEU A 36 17.62 -2.85 -1.84
N THR A 37 18.38 -2.83 -2.92
CA THR A 37 18.52 -3.97 -3.87
C THR A 37 19.00 -5.26 -3.23
N LEU A 38 19.84 -5.19 -2.19
CA LEU A 38 20.32 -6.38 -1.48
C LEU A 38 19.20 -7.19 -0.81
N PHE A 39 18.10 -6.54 -0.45
CA PHE A 39 16.96 -7.19 0.17
C PHE A 39 16.15 -8.06 -0.80
N ASN A 40 16.39 -8.02 -2.13
CA ASN A 40 15.79 -8.96 -3.09
C ASN A 40 16.07 -10.42 -2.73
N LYS A 41 17.20 -10.72 -2.11
CA LYS A 41 17.57 -12.09 -1.69
C LYS A 41 16.58 -12.72 -0.70
N ILE A 42 15.81 -11.89 0.01
CA ILE A 42 14.83 -12.31 1.00
C ILE A 42 13.38 -12.15 0.52
N GLU A 43 13.17 -12.02 -0.79
CA GLU A 43 11.85 -11.77 -1.39
C GLU A 43 10.80 -12.75 -0.86
N ARG A 44 11.04 -14.06 -0.98
CA ARG A 44 10.10 -15.09 -0.58
C ARG A 44 9.96 -15.29 0.94
N HIS A 45 10.78 -14.60 1.73
CA HIS A 45 10.70 -14.65 3.19
C HIS A 45 9.96 -13.43 3.74
N TYR A 46 10.43 -12.23 3.38
CA TYR A 46 10.03 -11.00 4.05
C TYR A 46 9.36 -9.96 3.16
N LEU A 47 9.41 -10.08 1.82
CA LEU A 47 8.87 -9.03 0.97
C LEU A 47 7.40 -9.25 0.61
N ALA A 48 6.72 -8.13 0.39
CA ALA A 48 5.37 -8.07 -0.14
C ALA A 48 5.37 -7.27 -1.44
N LYS A 49 4.57 -7.71 -2.42
CA LYS A 49 4.48 -7.08 -3.75
C LYS A 49 3.08 -7.22 -4.35
N LEU A 50 2.82 -6.45 -5.40
CA LEU A 50 1.64 -6.64 -6.23
C LEU A 50 1.74 -7.95 -7.03
N PRO A 51 0.61 -8.62 -7.33
CA PRO A 51 0.61 -9.89 -8.05
C PRO A 51 1.29 -9.83 -9.43
N ASP A 52 1.14 -8.71 -10.13
CA ASP A 52 1.58 -8.55 -11.54
C ASP A 52 2.98 -7.92 -11.67
N THR A 53 3.77 -7.90 -10.59
CA THR A 53 5.13 -7.36 -10.62
C THR A 53 6.16 -8.48 -10.55
N GLU A 54 7.17 -8.45 -11.45
CA GLU A 54 8.29 -9.38 -11.41
C GLU A 54 9.19 -9.10 -10.21
N ASP A 55 9.59 -7.84 -10.02
CA ASP A 55 10.47 -7.42 -8.95
C ASP A 55 9.70 -7.07 -7.67
N ALA A 56 10.19 -7.53 -6.52
CA ALA A 56 9.61 -7.17 -5.23
C ALA A 56 10.02 -5.77 -4.76
N ILE A 57 11.18 -5.26 -5.19
CA ILE A 57 11.59 -3.88 -4.92
C ILE A 57 11.05 -2.98 -6.01
N ILE A 58 10.26 -1.99 -5.62
CA ILE A 58 9.51 -1.14 -6.53
C ILE A 58 10.37 0.06 -6.91
N THR A 59 10.56 0.25 -8.20
CA THR A 59 11.45 1.29 -8.76
C THR A 59 10.73 2.25 -9.72
N ASP A 60 9.58 1.86 -10.22
CA ASP A 60 8.77 2.63 -11.17
C ASP A 60 7.67 3.40 -10.44
N ASN A 61 7.45 4.67 -10.82
CA ASN A 61 6.52 5.56 -10.15
C ASN A 61 5.06 5.10 -10.25
N ASN A 62 4.63 4.55 -11.40
CA ASN A 62 3.26 4.06 -11.55
C ASN A 62 3.03 2.84 -10.66
N LYS A 63 4.02 1.95 -10.61
CA LYS A 63 3.98 0.79 -9.70
C LYS A 63 3.97 1.22 -8.23
N VAL A 64 4.66 2.31 -7.87
CA VAL A 64 4.58 2.89 -6.51
C VAL A 64 3.16 3.36 -6.20
N ILE A 65 2.54 4.12 -7.09
CA ILE A 65 1.16 4.61 -6.91
C ILE A 65 0.20 3.43 -6.75
N ASN A 66 0.30 2.43 -7.63
CA ASN A 66 -0.53 1.23 -7.56
C ASN A 66 -0.32 0.46 -6.24
N THR A 67 0.92 0.35 -5.78
CA THR A 67 1.24 -0.30 -4.50
C THR A 67 0.68 0.46 -3.31
N LEU A 68 0.76 1.80 -3.30
CA LEU A 68 0.19 2.62 -2.24
C LEU A 68 -1.34 2.48 -2.17
N ASN A 69 -2.01 2.46 -3.31
CA ASN A 69 -3.45 2.23 -3.37
C ASN A 69 -3.82 0.80 -2.94
N SER A 70 -3.04 -0.19 -3.35
CA SER A 70 -3.18 -1.58 -2.88
C SER A 70 -3.03 -1.69 -1.35
N LEU A 71 -2.08 -0.99 -0.75
CA LEU A 71 -1.94 -0.93 0.71
C LEU A 71 -3.14 -0.26 1.38
N CYS A 72 -3.78 0.72 0.74
CA CYS A 72 -5.04 1.29 1.24
C CYS A 72 -6.18 0.26 1.20
N ILE A 73 -6.26 -0.57 0.15
CA ILE A 73 -7.22 -1.68 0.09
C ILE A 73 -6.93 -2.70 1.20
N GLU A 74 -5.68 -3.13 1.34
CA GLU A 74 -5.27 -4.05 2.42
C GLU A 74 -5.63 -3.51 3.80
N MET A 75 -5.46 -2.20 4.01
CA MET A 75 -5.86 -1.53 5.25
C MET A 75 -7.37 -1.66 5.48
N ASP A 76 -8.18 -1.37 4.46
CA ASP A 76 -9.65 -1.43 4.56
C ASP A 76 -10.13 -2.87 4.79
N ASP A 77 -9.57 -3.84 4.08
CA ASP A 77 -9.87 -5.28 4.25
C ASP A 77 -9.52 -5.74 5.68
N ARG A 78 -8.40 -5.28 6.23
CA ARG A 78 -8.02 -5.57 7.61
C ARG A 78 -8.98 -4.96 8.61
N TYR A 79 -9.48 -3.75 8.38
CA TYR A 79 -10.49 -3.14 9.24
C TYR A 79 -11.78 -3.95 9.27
N GLU A 80 -12.23 -4.47 8.12
CA GLU A 80 -13.41 -5.37 8.10
C GLU A 80 -13.14 -6.66 8.89
N LEU A 81 -11.96 -7.28 8.75
CA LEU A 81 -11.59 -8.44 9.56
C LEU A 81 -11.55 -8.15 11.07
N LEU A 82 -11.03 -7.00 11.47
CA LEU A 82 -11.02 -6.58 12.87
C LEU A 82 -12.45 -6.37 13.40
N LYS A 83 -13.29 -5.75 12.61
CA LYS A 83 -14.70 -5.53 12.93
C LYS A 83 -15.45 -6.85 13.09
N ASP A 84 -15.30 -7.78 12.16
CA ASP A 84 -15.93 -9.10 12.23
C ASP A 84 -15.42 -9.91 13.43
N ALA A 85 -14.15 -9.75 13.78
CA ALA A 85 -13.54 -10.35 14.96
C ALA A 85 -13.91 -9.61 16.28
N MET A 86 -14.58 -8.46 16.21
CA MET A 86 -14.90 -7.61 17.37
C MET A 86 -13.67 -7.24 18.20
N VAL A 87 -12.60 -6.81 17.54
CA VAL A 87 -11.34 -6.35 18.15
C VAL A 87 -10.93 -4.98 17.62
N ARG A 88 -10.03 -4.28 18.33
CA ARG A 88 -9.66 -2.90 18.04
C ARG A 88 -8.34 -2.75 17.28
N ASN A 89 -7.50 -3.77 17.30
CA ASN A 89 -6.18 -3.70 16.68
C ASN A 89 -5.66 -5.10 16.28
N ILE A 90 -4.62 -5.09 15.44
CA ILE A 90 -4.00 -6.31 14.92
C ILE A 90 -3.45 -7.22 16.03
N LYS A 91 -2.97 -6.68 17.14
CA LYS A 91 -2.44 -7.47 18.25
C LYS A 91 -3.53 -8.33 18.89
N GLU A 92 -4.67 -7.72 19.22
CA GLU A 92 -5.85 -8.42 19.74
C GLU A 92 -6.36 -9.46 18.73
N TYR A 93 -6.41 -9.08 17.45
CA TYR A 93 -6.83 -9.95 16.37
C TYR A 93 -5.95 -11.21 16.27
N ASN A 94 -4.65 -11.04 16.18
CA ASN A 94 -3.70 -12.15 16.04
C ASN A 94 -3.70 -13.07 17.26
N VAL A 95 -3.88 -12.53 18.47
CA VAL A 95 -4.05 -13.36 19.69
C VAL A 95 -5.33 -14.20 19.58
N LYS A 96 -6.43 -13.60 19.13
CA LYS A 96 -7.71 -14.30 18.96
C LYS A 96 -7.62 -15.37 17.89
N PHE A 97 -6.94 -15.11 16.79
CA PHE A 97 -6.67 -16.06 15.71
C PHE A 97 -5.80 -17.25 16.21
N LYS A 98 -4.68 -16.97 16.86
CA LYS A 98 -3.80 -18.01 17.43
C LYS A 98 -4.53 -18.92 18.42
N ASN A 99 -5.46 -18.38 19.18
CA ASN A 99 -6.31 -19.11 20.12
C ASN A 99 -7.48 -19.86 19.43
N ARG A 100 -7.47 -19.95 18.09
CA ARG A 100 -8.49 -20.63 17.27
C ARG A 100 -9.93 -20.15 17.52
N LYS A 101 -10.09 -18.87 17.85
CA LYS A 101 -11.40 -18.24 18.08
C LYS A 101 -11.97 -17.56 16.83
N LEU A 102 -11.26 -17.63 15.71
CA LEU A 102 -11.66 -17.07 14.43
C LEU A 102 -11.65 -18.18 13.38
N ASN A 103 -12.72 -18.27 12.58
CA ASN A 103 -12.86 -19.30 11.57
C ASN A 103 -12.20 -18.89 10.24
N PRO A 104 -11.19 -19.64 9.72
CA PRO A 104 -10.57 -19.38 8.42
C PRO A 104 -11.56 -19.43 7.24
N GLU A 105 -12.63 -20.21 7.33
CA GLU A 105 -13.67 -20.27 6.29
C GLU A 105 -14.40 -18.92 6.09
N ASN A 106 -14.41 -18.09 7.12
CA ASN A 106 -14.94 -16.73 7.08
C ASN A 106 -13.90 -15.70 6.60
N GLY A 107 -12.77 -16.15 6.02
CA GLY A 107 -11.70 -15.29 5.52
C GLY A 107 -10.69 -14.86 6.58
N HIS A 108 -10.84 -15.30 7.83
CA HIS A 108 -9.87 -14.98 8.87
C HIS A 108 -8.53 -15.68 8.61
N LYS A 109 -7.45 -14.95 8.78
CA LYS A 109 -6.06 -15.41 8.62
C LYS A 109 -5.18 -14.69 9.61
N PHE A 110 -4.01 -15.24 9.91
CA PHE A 110 -2.99 -14.50 10.65
C PHE A 110 -2.54 -13.28 9.83
N LEU A 111 -2.52 -12.12 10.46
CA LEU A 111 -2.13 -10.87 9.80
C LEU A 111 -0.69 -10.51 10.18
N PRO A 112 0.27 -10.56 9.24
CA PRO A 112 1.60 -10.02 9.49
C PRO A 112 1.54 -8.49 9.57
N TYR A 113 2.46 -7.89 10.32
CA TYR A 113 2.73 -6.47 10.19
C TYR A 113 3.32 -6.19 8.80
N ILE A 114 2.91 -5.11 8.17
CA ILE A 114 3.46 -4.66 6.89
C ILE A 114 4.18 -3.33 7.14
N ILE A 115 5.42 -3.23 6.67
CA ILE A 115 6.23 -2.02 6.79
C ILE A 115 6.57 -1.54 5.39
N LEU A 116 5.98 -0.41 5.00
CA LEU A 116 6.36 0.30 3.78
C LEU A 116 7.62 1.11 4.06
N VAL A 117 8.65 0.91 3.25
CA VAL A 117 9.91 1.66 3.31
C VAL A 117 10.11 2.40 1.99
N VAL A 118 10.18 3.72 2.05
CA VAL A 118 10.48 4.58 0.90
C VAL A 118 11.86 5.20 1.13
N ASP A 119 12.83 4.84 0.30
CA ASP A 119 14.20 5.31 0.45
C ASP A 119 14.36 6.80 0.10
N GLU A 120 13.77 7.27 -0.98
CA GLU A 120 13.86 8.67 -1.39
C GLU A 120 12.48 9.22 -1.78
N PHE A 121 11.80 9.79 -0.79
CA PHE A 121 10.46 10.34 -0.99
C PHE A 121 10.41 11.56 -1.89
N ALA A 122 11.50 12.37 -1.91
CA ALA A 122 11.55 13.54 -2.75
C ALA A 122 11.39 13.21 -4.24
N ASP A 123 11.96 12.11 -4.70
CA ASP A 123 11.85 11.71 -6.11
C ASP A 123 10.41 11.34 -6.48
N LEU A 124 9.66 10.76 -5.55
CA LEU A 124 8.26 10.41 -5.76
C LEU A 124 7.33 11.62 -5.73
N ILE A 125 7.45 12.45 -4.69
CA ILE A 125 6.57 13.61 -4.51
C ILE A 125 6.76 14.67 -5.61
N MET A 126 8.00 14.84 -6.09
CA MET A 126 8.30 15.77 -7.17
C MET A 126 7.81 15.29 -8.54
N THR A 127 7.62 14.00 -8.72
CA THR A 127 7.17 13.41 -9.98
C THR A 127 5.65 13.20 -10.01
N ALA A 128 5.09 12.65 -8.95
CA ALA A 128 3.68 12.23 -8.90
C ALA A 128 2.82 13.06 -7.91
N GLY A 129 3.42 13.94 -7.12
CA GLY A 129 2.71 14.90 -6.29
C GLY A 129 1.62 14.26 -5.42
N LYS A 130 0.38 14.71 -5.62
CA LYS A 130 -0.77 14.29 -4.82
C LYS A 130 -1.13 12.81 -4.95
N GLU A 131 -0.82 12.18 -6.08
CA GLU A 131 -1.10 10.75 -6.30
C GLU A 131 -0.32 9.86 -5.32
N VAL A 132 0.83 10.32 -4.86
CA VAL A 132 1.64 9.67 -3.82
C VAL A 132 1.32 10.21 -2.43
N GLU A 133 1.18 11.54 -2.29
CA GLU A 133 0.94 12.16 -0.98
C GLU A 133 -0.37 11.72 -0.34
N THR A 134 -1.45 11.65 -1.11
CA THR A 134 -2.79 11.31 -0.60
C THR A 134 -2.86 9.91 0.02
N PRO A 135 -2.45 8.82 -0.67
CA PRO A 135 -2.48 7.48 -0.07
C PRO A 135 -1.49 7.33 1.09
N ILE A 136 -0.31 7.97 1.04
CA ILE A 136 0.64 7.98 2.16
C ILE A 136 0.03 8.65 3.39
N ALA A 137 -0.60 9.81 3.24
CA ALA A 137 -1.25 10.51 4.34
C ALA A 137 -2.39 9.66 4.95
N ARG A 138 -3.20 9.02 4.11
CA ARG A 138 -4.29 8.12 4.55
C ARG A 138 -3.75 6.93 5.34
N LEU A 139 -2.73 6.25 4.83
CA LEU A 139 -2.07 5.13 5.52
C LEU A 139 -1.45 5.59 6.84
N ALA A 140 -0.69 6.69 6.85
CA ALA A 140 -0.06 7.19 8.07
C ALA A 140 -1.08 7.56 9.16
N GLN A 141 -2.24 8.07 8.77
CA GLN A 141 -3.31 8.43 9.69
C GLN A 141 -4.06 7.23 10.26
N LEU A 142 -4.35 6.22 9.44
CA LEU A 142 -5.33 5.18 9.76
C LEU A 142 -4.73 3.78 9.91
N ALA A 143 -3.62 3.46 9.28
CA ALA A 143 -3.18 2.07 9.14
C ALA A 143 -2.49 1.46 10.37
N ARG A 144 -2.15 2.26 11.38
CA ARG A 144 -1.45 1.79 12.59
C ARG A 144 -2.21 0.68 13.33
N ALA A 145 -3.52 0.84 13.48
CA ALA A 145 -4.33 -0.14 14.21
C ALA A 145 -4.38 -1.51 13.52
N VAL A 146 -4.29 -1.53 12.20
CA VAL A 146 -4.30 -2.74 11.38
C VAL A 146 -2.90 -3.29 11.07
N GLY A 147 -1.85 -2.69 11.65
CA GLY A 147 -0.48 -3.18 11.57
C GLY A 147 0.26 -2.84 10.28
N ILE A 148 -0.10 -1.74 9.61
CA ILE A 148 0.66 -1.21 8.47
C ILE A 148 1.40 0.04 8.95
N HIS A 149 2.72 0.04 8.81
CA HIS A 149 3.62 1.11 9.25
C HIS A 149 4.41 1.65 8.07
N LEU A 150 4.82 2.92 8.15
CA LEU A 150 5.54 3.60 7.10
C LEU A 150 6.87 4.15 7.62
N ILE A 151 7.92 3.95 6.85
CA ILE A 151 9.23 4.59 7.02
C ILE A 151 9.49 5.38 5.75
N ILE A 152 9.41 6.69 5.85
CA ILE A 152 9.60 7.61 4.73
C ILE A 152 10.91 8.35 4.92
N ALA A 153 11.85 8.15 4.01
CA ALA A 153 13.15 8.78 4.06
C ALA A 153 13.40 9.71 2.87
N THR A 154 14.21 10.71 3.07
CA THR A 154 14.65 11.61 2.00
C THR A 154 16.03 12.22 2.32
N GLN A 155 16.81 12.49 1.28
CA GLN A 155 18.04 13.28 1.34
C GLN A 155 17.80 14.76 1.02
N ARG A 156 16.54 15.15 0.68
CA ARG A 156 16.17 16.51 0.30
C ARG A 156 15.05 17.04 1.22
N PRO A 157 15.43 17.47 2.45
CA PRO A 157 14.45 17.89 3.45
C PRO A 157 13.95 19.32 3.20
N SER A 158 13.28 19.54 2.08
CA SER A 158 12.66 20.82 1.74
C SER A 158 11.18 20.85 2.14
N VAL A 159 10.61 22.03 2.28
CA VAL A 159 9.18 22.22 2.62
C VAL A 159 8.23 21.68 1.54
N ASN A 160 8.71 21.56 0.29
CA ASN A 160 7.94 20.98 -0.81
C ASN A 160 7.91 19.44 -0.76
N VAL A 161 8.84 18.83 -0.04
CA VAL A 161 8.92 17.37 0.18
C VAL A 161 8.30 16.99 1.51
N ILE A 162 8.67 17.69 2.58
CA ILE A 162 8.14 17.48 3.93
C ILE A 162 7.03 18.51 4.16
N THR A 163 5.89 18.25 3.54
CA THR A 163 4.71 19.13 3.58
C THR A 163 4.05 19.14 4.97
N GLY A 164 3.16 20.10 5.19
CA GLY A 164 2.37 20.15 6.43
C GLY A 164 1.52 18.88 6.64
N ILE A 165 1.02 18.27 5.56
CA ILE A 165 0.25 17.02 5.61
C ILE A 165 1.14 15.86 6.10
N ILE A 166 2.35 15.74 5.54
CA ILE A 166 3.33 14.73 5.96
C ILE A 166 3.70 14.94 7.43
N LYS A 167 4.03 16.16 7.83
CA LYS A 167 4.43 16.46 9.22
C LYS A 167 3.32 16.17 10.23
N ALA A 168 2.07 16.44 9.88
CA ALA A 168 0.92 16.19 10.75
C ALA A 168 0.69 14.68 11.02
N ASN A 169 1.04 13.82 10.06
CA ASN A 169 0.79 12.39 10.14
C ASN A 169 2.02 11.55 10.55
N PHE A 170 3.21 12.16 10.59
CA PHE A 170 4.46 11.50 11.02
C PHE A 170 5.00 12.14 12.29
N PRO A 171 4.50 11.73 13.47
CA PRO A 171 4.94 12.30 14.75
C PRO A 171 6.33 11.84 15.18
N ALA A 172 6.75 10.65 14.76
CA ALA A 172 8.10 10.14 15.03
C ALA A 172 9.02 10.54 13.87
N ARG A 173 10.10 11.25 14.20
CA ARG A 173 11.03 11.79 13.20
C ARG A 173 12.45 11.55 13.61
N ILE A 174 13.28 11.28 12.62
CA ILE A 174 14.74 11.11 12.77
C ILE A 174 15.42 12.10 11.83
N ALA A 175 16.38 12.86 12.33
CA ALA A 175 17.26 13.66 11.52
C ALA A 175 18.72 13.25 11.79
N PHE A 176 19.41 12.85 10.72
CA PHE A 176 20.85 12.79 10.70
C PHE A 176 21.41 14.19 10.44
N ARG A 177 22.73 14.35 10.45
CA ARG A 177 23.37 15.65 10.20
C ARG A 177 22.87 16.27 8.91
N VAL A 178 22.41 17.50 8.99
CA VAL A 178 22.11 18.40 7.87
C VAL A 178 23.08 19.57 7.84
N THR A 179 23.18 20.26 6.73
CA THR A 179 24.09 21.42 6.57
C THR A 179 23.44 22.75 6.93
N SER A 180 22.11 22.78 6.99
CA SER A 180 21.32 23.99 7.22
C SER A 180 20.44 23.88 8.46
N LYS A 181 20.36 24.97 9.23
CA LYS A 181 19.37 25.10 10.31
C LYS A 181 17.92 25.05 9.80
N ILE A 182 17.70 25.48 8.55
CA ILE A 182 16.39 25.44 7.92
C ILE A 182 15.96 23.98 7.73
N ASP A 183 16.86 23.12 7.25
CA ASP A 183 16.59 21.69 7.08
C ASP A 183 16.28 21.00 8.42
N SER A 184 17.03 21.36 9.49
CA SER A 184 16.71 20.85 10.83
C SER A 184 15.29 21.22 11.25
N ARG A 185 14.88 22.47 11.07
CA ARG A 185 13.53 22.93 11.38
C ARG A 185 12.46 22.28 10.50
N THR A 186 12.77 22.07 9.23
CA THR A 186 11.85 21.38 8.30
C THR A 186 11.57 19.96 8.75
N ILE A 187 12.56 19.22 9.23
CA ILE A 187 12.38 17.83 9.69
C ILE A 187 11.78 17.79 11.11
N LEU A 188 12.38 18.53 12.05
CA LEU A 188 12.17 18.35 13.50
C LEU A 188 11.28 19.43 14.14
N ASP A 189 10.88 20.46 13.41
CA ASP A 189 10.27 21.69 13.94
C ASP A 189 11.19 22.45 14.92
N GLY A 190 12.48 22.09 14.96
CA GLY A 190 13.46 22.65 15.86
C GLY A 190 14.89 22.60 15.30
N PRO A 191 15.82 23.36 15.91
CA PRO A 191 17.24 23.36 15.54
C PRO A 191 17.95 22.12 16.10
N GLY A 192 19.21 21.90 15.66
CA GLY A 192 20.15 20.97 16.27
C GLY A 192 20.71 19.90 15.33
N ALA A 193 19.97 19.53 14.26
CA ALA A 193 20.50 18.56 13.32
C ALA A 193 21.70 19.08 12.50
N ASP A 194 21.83 20.39 12.34
CA ASP A 194 22.98 21.06 11.74
C ASP A 194 24.25 20.99 12.60
N GLN A 195 24.11 20.70 13.90
CA GLN A 195 25.21 20.60 14.86
C GLN A 195 25.65 19.16 15.14
N LEU A 196 25.01 18.17 14.51
CA LEU A 196 25.41 16.78 14.64
C LEU A 196 26.78 16.54 14.00
N ILE A 197 27.47 15.53 14.53
CA ILE A 197 28.83 15.18 14.07
C ILE A 197 28.81 14.52 12.69
N GLY A 198 27.73 13.81 12.35
CA GLY A 198 27.64 12.90 11.21
C GLY A 198 27.94 11.46 11.62
N ARG A 199 28.14 10.57 10.65
CA ARG A 199 28.46 9.14 10.91
C ARG A 199 27.43 8.42 11.79
N GLY A 200 26.13 8.72 11.59
CA GLY A 200 25.04 8.09 12.34
C GLY A 200 24.65 8.81 13.64
N ASP A 201 25.30 9.91 14.00
CA ASP A 201 24.82 10.82 15.05
C ASP A 201 23.49 11.42 14.60
N MET A 202 22.42 11.22 15.39
CA MET A 202 21.07 11.57 14.99
C MET A 202 20.27 12.20 16.13
N LEU A 203 19.26 12.97 15.75
CA LEU A 203 18.21 13.42 16.64
C LEU A 203 16.93 12.62 16.35
N PHE A 204 16.31 12.13 17.39
CA PHE A 204 15.01 11.46 17.35
C PHE A 204 14.00 12.26 18.16
N THR A 205 12.83 12.50 17.57
CA THR A 205 11.69 13.11 18.27
C THR A 205 10.44 12.28 18.11
N GLN A 206 9.67 12.21 19.18
CA GLN A 206 8.33 11.64 19.17
C GLN A 206 7.46 12.47 20.12
N GLY A 207 6.65 13.36 19.53
CA GLY A 207 5.90 14.35 20.31
C GLY A 207 6.79 15.50 20.79
N SER A 208 6.81 15.78 22.10
CA SER A 208 7.48 16.96 22.68
C SER A 208 8.96 16.73 23.08
N SER A 209 9.43 15.50 23.09
CA SER A 209 10.80 15.19 23.54
C SER A 209 11.73 14.91 22.37
N MET A 210 12.91 15.53 22.41
CA MET A 210 13.98 15.28 21.44
C MET A 210 15.15 14.57 22.15
N LYS A 211 15.61 13.48 21.55
CA LYS A 211 16.73 12.67 22.05
C LYS A 211 17.83 12.63 21.02
N ARG A 212 19.09 12.78 21.47
CA ARG A 212 20.26 12.55 20.63
C ARG A 212 20.73 11.12 20.83
N LEU A 213 20.93 10.40 19.73
CA LEU A 213 21.31 9.00 19.70
C LEU A 213 22.42 8.77 18.70
N GLN A 214 23.24 7.77 18.97
CA GLN A 214 24.19 7.26 18.00
C GLN A 214 23.56 6.03 17.32
N CYS A 215 23.33 6.12 16.01
CA CYS A 215 22.85 4.98 15.22
C CYS A 215 23.92 3.89 15.15
N ALA A 216 23.51 2.65 15.24
CA ALA A 216 24.39 1.51 14.99
C ALA A 216 24.90 1.56 13.54
N PHE A 217 26.12 1.13 13.33
CA PHE A 217 26.71 1.03 12.01
C PHE A 217 26.45 -0.35 11.43
N VAL A 218 25.64 -0.40 10.38
CA VAL A 218 25.36 -1.61 9.58
C VAL A 218 25.63 -1.28 8.12
N ASP A 219 26.71 -1.82 7.60
CA ASP A 219 27.18 -1.54 6.24
C ASP A 219 26.67 -2.55 5.22
N THR A 220 26.91 -2.28 3.95
CA THR A 220 26.50 -3.11 2.82
C THR A 220 27.00 -4.57 2.92
N PRO A 221 28.28 -4.86 3.26
CA PRO A 221 28.75 -6.23 3.42
C PRO A 221 28.03 -7.02 4.52
N GLU A 222 27.62 -6.36 5.61
CA GLU A 222 26.87 -7.01 6.68
C GLU A 222 25.45 -7.32 6.24
N VAL A 223 24.76 -6.37 5.61
CA VAL A 223 23.44 -6.58 5.01
C VAL A 223 23.46 -7.71 3.99
N ASP A 224 24.49 -7.77 3.15
CA ASP A 224 24.66 -8.80 2.14
C ASP A 224 24.74 -10.20 2.78
N LYS A 225 25.57 -10.37 3.80
CA LYS A 225 25.68 -11.64 4.54
C LYS A 225 24.37 -12.06 5.20
N ILE A 226 23.65 -11.12 5.80
CA ILE A 226 22.38 -11.39 6.50
C ILE A 226 21.32 -11.82 5.48
N THR A 227 21.19 -11.08 4.38
CA THR A 227 20.20 -11.38 3.34
C THR A 227 20.51 -12.68 2.61
N GLU A 228 21.78 -12.99 2.38
CA GLU A 228 22.22 -14.26 1.81
C GLU A 228 21.92 -15.42 2.76
N PHE A 229 22.22 -15.29 4.04
CA PHE A 229 21.92 -16.30 5.05
C PHE A 229 20.41 -16.60 5.13
N ILE A 230 19.56 -15.58 5.16
CA ILE A 230 18.10 -15.73 5.16
C ILE A 230 17.65 -16.36 3.84
N GLY A 231 18.12 -15.84 2.71
CA GLY A 231 17.74 -16.29 1.38
C GLY A 231 18.09 -17.74 1.09
N SER A 232 19.14 -18.27 1.71
CA SER A 232 19.55 -19.68 1.60
C SER A 232 18.65 -20.67 2.36
N GLN A 233 17.80 -20.19 3.25
CA GLN A 233 16.91 -21.03 4.04
C GLN A 233 15.61 -21.35 3.28
N LYS A 234 14.87 -22.34 3.79
CA LYS A 234 13.53 -22.66 3.26
C LYS A 234 12.61 -21.45 3.32
N ALA A 235 12.01 -21.13 2.19
CA ALA A 235 11.14 -19.98 2.00
C ALA A 235 9.68 -20.37 1.75
N TYR A 236 8.79 -19.39 1.73
CA TYR A 236 7.46 -19.52 1.14
C TYR A 236 7.58 -19.73 -0.38
N PRO A 237 6.55 -20.27 -1.05
CA PRO A 237 6.57 -20.45 -2.52
C PRO A 237 6.83 -19.13 -3.26
N ASP A 238 6.20 -18.04 -2.79
CA ASP A 238 6.27 -16.70 -3.37
C ASP A 238 6.41 -15.61 -2.30
N ALA A 239 6.65 -14.37 -2.74
CA ALA A 239 6.51 -13.19 -1.90
C ALA A 239 5.07 -13.07 -1.38
N HIS A 240 4.88 -12.29 -0.31
CA HIS A 240 3.54 -11.99 0.19
C HIS A 240 2.78 -11.12 -0.83
N MET A 241 1.66 -11.63 -1.35
CA MET A 241 0.89 -10.91 -2.35
C MET A 241 -0.03 -9.88 -1.69
N LEU A 242 0.09 -8.64 -2.12
CA LEU A 242 -0.83 -7.56 -1.80
C LEU A 242 -2.09 -7.68 -2.66
N PRO A 243 -3.21 -7.03 -2.29
CA PRO A 243 -4.39 -6.95 -3.14
C PRO A 243 -4.03 -6.40 -4.53
N ALA A 244 -4.60 -6.98 -5.58
CA ALA A 244 -4.41 -6.45 -6.93
C ALA A 244 -4.98 -5.03 -7.02
N TYR A 245 -4.23 -4.12 -7.61
CA TYR A 245 -4.64 -2.78 -7.96
C TYR A 245 -4.08 -2.46 -9.35
N GLU A 246 -4.97 -2.42 -10.33
CA GLU A 246 -4.69 -1.82 -11.63
C GLU A 246 -5.13 -0.36 -11.50
N GLY A 247 -4.17 0.58 -11.61
CA GLY A 247 -4.49 2.00 -11.64
C GLY A 247 -5.51 2.27 -12.73
N GLU A 248 -6.37 3.26 -12.54
CA GLU A 248 -7.11 3.84 -13.64
C GLU A 248 -6.05 4.29 -14.67
N GLU A 249 -5.84 3.50 -15.70
CA GLU A 249 -5.21 4.03 -16.91
C GLU A 249 -6.10 5.18 -17.32
N SER A 250 -5.55 6.39 -17.22
CA SER A 250 -6.19 7.61 -17.72
C SER A 250 -6.69 7.29 -19.12
N GLY A 251 -8.02 7.17 -19.24
CA GLY A 251 -8.70 6.68 -20.41
C GLY A 251 -8.25 7.39 -21.68
N THR A 252 -7.33 6.78 -22.39
CA THR A 252 -7.28 6.81 -23.83
C THR A 252 -8.14 5.63 -24.25
N GLY A 253 -9.32 5.95 -24.83
CA GLY A 253 -10.29 4.96 -25.27
C GLY A 253 -9.64 3.79 -25.98
N LEU A 254 -9.37 2.74 -25.23
CA LEU A 254 -9.15 1.43 -25.80
C LEU A 254 -10.55 0.84 -26.02
N ASP A 255 -10.85 0.51 -27.25
CA ASP A 255 -11.99 -0.26 -27.65
C ASP A 255 -12.17 -1.42 -26.66
N ILE A 256 -13.13 -1.28 -25.74
CA ILE A 256 -13.64 -2.42 -24.98
C ILE A 256 -14.24 -3.31 -26.07
N ASP A 257 -13.59 -4.41 -26.36
CA ASP A 257 -14.13 -5.38 -27.30
C ASP A 257 -15.43 -5.92 -26.71
N VAL A 258 -16.53 -5.32 -27.14
CA VAL A 258 -17.89 -5.62 -26.67
C VAL A 258 -18.24 -7.10 -26.94
N SER A 259 -17.43 -7.78 -27.75
CA SER A 259 -17.62 -9.19 -28.12
C SER A 259 -17.17 -10.17 -27.03
N ASP A 260 -16.34 -9.76 -26.06
CA ASP A 260 -15.86 -10.63 -24.97
C ASP A 260 -16.52 -10.25 -23.62
N ARG A 261 -17.83 -10.43 -23.56
CA ARG A 261 -18.61 -10.19 -22.33
C ARG A 261 -18.25 -11.19 -21.24
N ASP A 262 -18.09 -10.71 -20.00
CA ASP A 262 -17.91 -11.59 -18.85
C ASP A 262 -19.07 -12.58 -18.72
N LYS A 263 -18.77 -13.81 -18.34
CA LYS A 263 -19.78 -14.88 -18.17
C LYS A 263 -20.90 -14.52 -17.19
N LEU A 264 -20.63 -13.61 -16.26
CA LEU A 264 -21.59 -13.11 -15.26
C LEU A 264 -22.24 -11.77 -15.65
N PHE A 265 -22.05 -11.30 -16.90
CA PHE A 265 -22.56 -10.02 -17.36
C PHE A 265 -24.08 -9.90 -17.15
N ARG A 266 -24.86 -10.92 -17.58
CA ARG A 266 -26.30 -10.92 -17.45
C ARG A 266 -26.75 -10.94 -15.98
N GLU A 267 -26.14 -11.78 -15.17
CA GLU A 267 -26.45 -11.88 -13.74
C GLU A 267 -26.12 -10.59 -12.99
N ALA A 268 -25.03 -9.95 -13.37
CA ALA A 268 -24.64 -8.63 -12.85
C ALA A 268 -25.64 -7.54 -13.26
N ALA A 269 -26.10 -7.54 -14.52
CA ALA A 269 -27.14 -6.63 -14.99
C ALA A 269 -28.42 -6.77 -14.19
N GLU A 270 -28.88 -7.99 -13.96
CA GLU A 270 -30.08 -8.27 -13.17
C GLU A 270 -29.96 -7.77 -11.73
N VAL A 271 -28.77 -7.96 -11.09
CA VAL A 271 -28.48 -7.45 -9.74
C VAL A 271 -28.52 -5.92 -9.70
N ILE A 272 -27.90 -5.24 -10.66
CA ILE A 272 -27.84 -3.78 -10.74
C ILE A 272 -29.23 -3.19 -10.99
N VAL A 273 -30.00 -3.74 -11.95
CA VAL A 273 -31.33 -3.25 -12.27
C VAL A 273 -32.31 -3.49 -11.12
N THR A 274 -32.22 -4.66 -10.47
CA THR A 274 -33.08 -4.96 -9.29
C THR A 274 -32.78 -4.03 -8.12
N ALA A 275 -31.51 -3.74 -7.88
CA ALA A 275 -31.10 -2.87 -6.77
C ALA A 275 -31.22 -1.37 -7.11
N GLN A 276 -31.40 -1.01 -8.39
CA GLN A 276 -31.35 0.36 -8.89
C GLN A 276 -30.10 1.13 -8.41
N GLN A 277 -28.96 0.44 -8.36
CA GLN A 277 -27.70 0.98 -7.87
C GLN A 277 -26.50 0.46 -8.67
N GLY A 278 -25.93 1.28 -9.53
CA GLY A 278 -24.77 0.97 -10.39
C GLY A 278 -23.45 1.00 -9.63
N SER A 279 -23.20 0.02 -8.76
CA SER A 279 -22.05 0.00 -7.86
C SER A 279 -21.25 -1.30 -7.99
N ALA A 280 -19.92 -1.18 -8.25
CA ALA A 280 -19.03 -2.33 -8.25
C ALA A 280 -19.01 -3.05 -6.90
N SER A 281 -19.10 -2.33 -5.78
CA SER A 281 -19.17 -2.91 -4.44
C SER A 281 -20.46 -3.75 -4.21
N LEU A 282 -21.54 -3.42 -4.89
CA LEU A 282 -22.76 -4.23 -4.86
C LEU A 282 -22.53 -5.58 -5.57
N LEU A 283 -21.89 -5.56 -6.75
CA LEU A 283 -21.53 -6.77 -7.50
C LEU A 283 -20.56 -7.65 -6.73
N GLN A 284 -19.55 -7.06 -6.10
CA GLN A 284 -18.62 -7.80 -5.25
C GLN A 284 -19.34 -8.59 -4.15
N ARG A 285 -20.27 -7.95 -3.44
CA ARG A 285 -21.02 -8.58 -2.35
C ARG A 285 -22.00 -9.64 -2.82
N LYS A 286 -22.73 -9.35 -3.91
CA LYS A 286 -23.81 -10.23 -4.39
C LYS A 286 -23.29 -11.42 -5.18
N LEU A 287 -22.27 -11.21 -6.02
CA LEU A 287 -21.72 -12.22 -6.91
C LEU A 287 -20.37 -12.78 -6.43
N LYS A 288 -19.89 -12.35 -5.25
CA LYS A 288 -18.59 -12.75 -4.68
C LYS A 288 -17.42 -12.53 -5.62
N LEU A 289 -17.41 -11.38 -6.32
CA LEU A 289 -16.40 -11.02 -7.30
C LEU A 289 -15.24 -10.25 -6.67
N GLY A 290 -14.05 -10.39 -7.24
CA GLY A 290 -12.94 -9.47 -6.96
C GLY A 290 -13.22 -8.06 -7.50
N TYR A 291 -12.56 -7.04 -6.93
CA TYR A 291 -12.79 -5.62 -7.27
C TYR A 291 -12.66 -5.35 -8.77
N ASN A 292 -11.58 -5.82 -9.41
CA ASN A 292 -11.29 -5.58 -10.82
C ASN A 292 -12.32 -6.23 -11.76
N ARG A 293 -12.77 -7.46 -11.43
CA ARG A 293 -13.79 -8.13 -12.24
C ARG A 293 -15.14 -7.43 -12.12
N ALA A 294 -15.50 -6.97 -10.91
CA ALA A 294 -16.70 -6.19 -10.68
C ALA A 294 -16.65 -4.84 -11.42
N GLY A 295 -15.48 -4.18 -11.43
CA GLY A 295 -15.23 -2.95 -12.18
C GLY A 295 -15.41 -3.15 -13.68
N ARG A 296 -14.73 -4.15 -14.28
CA ARG A 296 -14.89 -4.47 -15.72
C ARG A 296 -16.33 -4.77 -16.11
N ILE A 297 -17.05 -5.50 -15.28
CA ILE A 297 -18.47 -5.80 -15.55
C ILE A 297 -19.29 -4.50 -15.51
N ILE A 298 -19.07 -3.59 -14.57
CA ILE A 298 -19.76 -2.28 -14.53
C ILE A 298 -19.45 -1.48 -15.79
N ASP A 299 -18.21 -1.49 -16.30
CA ASP A 299 -17.85 -0.79 -17.53
C ASP A 299 -18.50 -1.43 -18.77
N GLN A 300 -18.61 -2.76 -18.80
CA GLN A 300 -19.39 -3.48 -19.82
C GLN A 300 -20.88 -3.13 -19.74
N LEU A 301 -21.44 -2.97 -18.55
CA LEU A 301 -22.84 -2.54 -18.35
C LEU A 301 -23.06 -1.09 -18.79
N GLU A 302 -22.05 -0.21 -18.66
CA GLU A 302 -22.09 1.16 -19.21
C GLU A 302 -22.06 1.12 -20.74
N ALA A 303 -21.16 0.35 -21.35
CA ALA A 303 -21.07 0.19 -22.79
C ALA A 303 -22.37 -0.39 -23.40
N ALA A 304 -23.08 -1.22 -22.66
CA ALA A 304 -24.38 -1.76 -23.02
C ALA A 304 -25.56 -0.81 -22.71
N GLY A 305 -25.32 0.39 -22.19
CA GLY A 305 -26.36 1.37 -21.86
C GLY A 305 -27.25 1.01 -20.67
N ILE A 306 -26.81 0.08 -19.80
CA ILE A 306 -27.57 -0.36 -18.63
C ILE A 306 -27.33 0.60 -17.45
N VAL A 307 -26.11 1.12 -17.33
CA VAL A 307 -25.76 2.16 -16.36
C VAL A 307 -25.18 3.37 -17.05
N GLY A 308 -25.29 4.52 -16.40
CA GLY A 308 -24.70 5.80 -16.86
C GLY A 308 -23.20 5.87 -16.64
N PRO A 309 -22.57 6.96 -17.14
CA PRO A 309 -21.12 7.17 -17.05
C PRO A 309 -20.64 7.28 -15.60
N PHE A 310 -19.33 7.07 -15.43
CA PHE A 310 -18.68 7.16 -14.11
C PHE A 310 -18.75 8.59 -13.57
N GLU A 311 -19.29 8.76 -12.36
CA GLU A 311 -19.41 10.05 -11.66
C GLU A 311 -18.58 10.09 -10.35
N GLY A 312 -17.34 9.62 -10.41
CA GLY A 312 -16.43 9.60 -9.26
C GLY A 312 -16.83 8.54 -8.22
N SER A 313 -16.84 8.90 -6.93
CA SER A 313 -17.10 7.96 -5.82
C SER A 313 -18.58 7.58 -5.64
N LYS A 314 -19.50 8.11 -6.44
CA LYS A 314 -20.92 7.80 -6.36
C LYS A 314 -21.26 6.57 -7.20
N ALA A 315 -22.30 5.83 -6.78
CA ALA A 315 -22.86 4.76 -7.61
C ALA A 315 -23.38 5.36 -8.93
N ARG A 316 -23.10 4.70 -10.06
CA ARG A 316 -23.59 5.13 -11.39
C ARG A 316 -25.10 5.05 -11.44
N GLN A 317 -25.72 5.94 -12.17
CA GLN A 317 -27.16 5.93 -12.38
C GLN A 317 -27.56 4.68 -13.18
N VAL A 318 -28.59 3.98 -12.78
CA VAL A 318 -29.16 2.86 -13.56
C VAL A 318 -30.14 3.44 -14.58
N LEU A 319 -29.91 3.15 -15.85
CA LEU A 319 -30.70 3.69 -16.97
C LEU A 319 -31.90 2.80 -17.32
N VAL A 320 -31.84 1.53 -16.93
CA VAL A 320 -32.86 0.54 -17.17
C VAL A 320 -33.80 0.41 -15.96
N THR A 321 -35.09 0.55 -16.14
CA THR A 321 -36.07 0.69 -15.04
C THR A 321 -36.42 -0.64 -14.36
N ASP A 322 -36.47 -1.73 -15.12
CA ASP A 322 -36.88 -3.04 -14.63
C ASP A 322 -36.27 -4.19 -15.46
N LEU A 323 -36.51 -5.43 -15.03
CA LEU A 323 -35.97 -6.63 -15.69
C LEU A 323 -36.57 -6.89 -17.07
N VAL A 324 -37.79 -6.40 -17.34
CA VAL A 324 -38.46 -6.56 -18.66
C VAL A 324 -37.76 -5.66 -19.68
N ALA A 325 -37.49 -4.41 -19.29
CA ALA A 325 -36.72 -3.48 -20.11
C ALA A 325 -35.27 -3.98 -20.35
N LEU A 326 -34.66 -4.61 -19.35
CA LEU A 326 -33.36 -5.25 -19.49
C LEU A 326 -33.35 -6.36 -20.52
N ASP A 327 -34.36 -7.29 -20.47
CA ASP A 327 -34.45 -8.38 -21.43
C ASP A 327 -34.73 -7.88 -22.86
N GLN A 328 -35.49 -6.82 -23.03
CA GLN A 328 -35.69 -6.19 -24.34
C GLN A 328 -34.36 -5.61 -24.87
N LEU A 329 -33.62 -4.86 -24.05
CA LEU A 329 -32.34 -4.27 -24.43
C LEU A 329 -31.33 -5.35 -24.85
N LEU A 330 -31.21 -6.43 -24.08
CA LEU A 330 -30.28 -7.51 -24.35
C LEU A 330 -30.64 -8.39 -25.56
N ASN A 331 -31.92 -8.40 -25.98
CA ASN A 331 -32.40 -9.13 -27.14
C ASN A 331 -32.41 -8.32 -28.44
N GLU A 332 -32.36 -6.98 -28.35
CA GLU A 332 -32.32 -6.06 -29.51
C GLU A 332 -30.86 -5.79 -29.99
N GLU A 333 -29.83 -6.20 -29.26
CA GLU A 333 -28.46 -6.10 -29.74
C GLU A 333 -28.16 -7.07 -30.88
N PRO A 334 -27.68 -6.61 -32.04
CA PRO A 334 -27.29 -7.50 -33.16
C PRO A 334 -26.16 -8.43 -32.73
N LYS A 335 -26.33 -9.72 -33.05
CA LYS A 335 -25.37 -10.80 -32.84
C LYS A 335 -24.02 -10.53 -33.53
#